data_39b09673e0d6f1d5556c896e09c49862
#
_entry.id   39b09673e0d6f1d5556c896e09c49862
#
_cell.length_a   1.000
_cell.length_b   1.000
_cell.length_c   1.000
_cell.angle_alpha   90.00
_cell.angle_beta   90.00
_cell.angle_gamma   90.00
#
_symmetry.space_group_name_H-M   'P 1'
#
loop_
_entity.id
_entity.type
_entity.pdbx_description
1 polymer ?
#
loop_
_entity_poly.entity_id
_entity_poly.type
_entity_poly.pdbx_seq_one_letter_code
_entity_poly.pdbx_strand_id
1 'polypeptide(L)' 'MFVAMLEWTQCAAVERVPGKVSGAWVFKSTRVPVRALFANLEDGATVNEFLTWFPGVTREEVEAVLEHAERSLTVA' A
#
# COMPACT_ATOMS: atom_id res chain seq x y z
N MET A 1 -8.30 25.15 -5.69
CA MET A 1 -7.83 24.63 -4.45
C MET A 1 -7.13 23.29 -4.67
N PHE A 2 -6.08 23.16 -4.02
CA PHE A 2 -5.31 21.97 -4.22
C PHE A 2 -5.55 20.96 -3.11
N VAL A 3 -5.68 19.72 -3.47
CA VAL A 3 -5.85 18.66 -2.50
C VAL A 3 -4.56 17.84 -2.48
N ALA A 4 -4.05 17.59 -1.31
CA ALA A 4 -2.89 16.75 -1.19
C ALA A 4 -3.24 15.36 -1.72
N MET A 5 -2.47 14.89 -2.68
CA MET A 5 -2.71 13.61 -3.30
C MET A 5 -1.59 12.66 -2.96
N LEU A 6 -1.95 11.38 -2.81
CA LEU A 6 -0.94 10.36 -2.61
C LEU A 6 -0.21 10.12 -3.91
N GLU A 7 1.09 10.42 -3.90
CA GLU A 7 1.94 10.17 -5.05
C GLU A 7 2.62 8.82 -4.85
N TRP A 8 1.91 7.78 -5.21
CA TRP A 8 2.41 6.43 -4.98
C TRP A 8 3.68 6.11 -5.78
N THR A 9 3.92 6.86 -6.85
CA THR A 9 5.17 6.70 -7.59
C THR A 9 6.39 6.98 -6.73
N GLN A 10 6.23 7.69 -5.63
CA GLN A 10 7.34 8.00 -4.74
C GLN A 10 7.49 7.02 -3.60
N CYS A 11 6.65 6.01 -3.54
CA CYS A 11 6.75 4.99 -2.52
C CYS A 11 7.50 3.79 -3.11
N ALA A 12 8.70 3.54 -2.61
CA ALA A 12 9.55 2.49 -3.16
C ALA A 12 9.01 1.09 -2.94
N ALA A 13 8.06 0.93 -2.03
CA ALA A 13 7.53 -0.39 -1.69
C ALA A 13 6.42 -0.84 -2.63
N VAL A 14 5.98 0.00 -3.56
CA VAL A 14 4.86 -0.32 -4.43
C VAL A 14 5.25 -0.15 -5.88
N GLU A 15 4.50 -0.79 -6.76
CA GLU A 15 4.71 -0.65 -8.19
C GLU A 15 3.39 -0.75 -8.92
N ARG A 16 3.38 -0.28 -10.13
CA ARG A 16 2.21 -0.35 -10.99
C ARG A 16 2.68 -0.84 -12.35
N VAL A 17 2.20 -2.01 -12.74
CA VAL A 17 2.63 -2.64 -13.98
C VAL A 17 1.41 -2.78 -14.87
N PRO A 18 1.43 -2.23 -16.08
CA PRO A 18 0.30 -2.38 -17.00
C PRO A 18 -0.01 -3.84 -17.23
N GLY A 19 -1.30 -4.18 -17.15
CA GLY A 19 -1.74 -5.54 -17.35
C GLY A 19 -1.63 -6.44 -16.13
N LYS A 20 -0.98 -5.97 -15.07
CA LYS A 20 -0.87 -6.72 -13.83
C LYS A 20 -1.90 -6.17 -12.86
N VAL A 21 -2.82 -7.05 -12.42
CA VAL A 21 -3.91 -6.69 -11.51
C VAL A 21 -4.64 -5.45 -12.03
N SER A 22 -4.92 -5.44 -13.34
CA SER A 22 -5.63 -4.35 -14.01
C SER A 22 -4.99 -2.98 -13.81
N GLY A 23 -3.66 -2.95 -13.64
CA GLY A 23 -2.94 -1.68 -13.48
C GLY A 23 -3.05 -1.08 -12.09
N ALA A 24 -3.53 -1.83 -11.11
CA ALA A 24 -3.61 -1.33 -9.74
C ALA A 24 -2.23 -1.22 -9.11
N TRP A 25 -2.10 -0.35 -8.13
CA TRP A 25 -0.88 -0.31 -7.33
C TRP A 25 -0.79 -1.58 -6.48
N VAL A 26 0.33 -2.26 -6.57
CA VAL A 26 0.58 -3.50 -5.82
C VAL A 26 1.86 -3.35 -5.03
N PHE A 27 2.01 -4.19 -4.01
CA PHE A 27 3.29 -4.28 -3.31
C PHE A 27 4.33 -4.81 -4.30
N LYS A 28 5.53 -4.27 -4.21
CA LYS A 28 6.58 -4.55 -5.20
C LYS A 28 6.82 -6.05 -5.32
N SER A 29 6.91 -6.52 -6.56
CA SER A 29 7.17 -7.92 -6.88
C SER A 29 6.08 -8.87 -6.42
N THR A 30 4.87 -8.36 -6.19
CA THR A 30 3.72 -9.19 -5.84
C THR A 30 2.54 -8.84 -6.71
N ARG A 31 1.46 -9.62 -6.55
CA ARG A 31 0.17 -9.27 -7.15
C ARG A 31 -0.81 -8.76 -6.10
N VAL A 32 -0.32 -8.46 -4.91
CA VAL A 32 -1.18 -8.03 -3.80
C VAL A 32 -1.44 -6.53 -3.93
N PRO A 33 -2.69 -6.12 -4.17
CA PRO A 33 -2.98 -4.69 -4.29
C PRO A 33 -2.74 -3.97 -2.96
N VAL A 34 -2.19 -2.76 -3.05
CA VAL A 34 -1.98 -1.97 -1.86
C VAL A 34 -3.30 -1.71 -1.14
N ARG A 35 -4.39 -1.54 -1.91
CA ARG A 35 -5.69 -1.30 -1.28
C ARG A 35 -6.14 -2.47 -0.41
N ALA A 36 -5.63 -3.68 -0.65
CA ALA A 36 -6.01 -4.82 0.18
C ALA A 36 -5.55 -4.64 1.62
N LEU A 37 -4.39 -3.98 1.82
CA LEU A 37 -3.95 -3.67 3.17
C LEU A 37 -4.97 -2.78 3.88
N PHE A 38 -5.35 -1.70 3.24
CA PHE A 38 -6.26 -0.75 3.88
C PHE A 38 -7.64 -1.37 4.10
N ALA A 39 -8.13 -2.16 3.15
CA ALA A 39 -9.42 -2.82 3.30
C ALA A 39 -9.42 -3.78 4.49
N ASN A 40 -8.33 -4.54 4.65
CA ASN A 40 -8.25 -5.47 5.77
C ASN A 40 -8.13 -4.74 7.09
N LEU A 41 -7.34 -3.67 7.15
CA LEU A 41 -7.24 -2.89 8.39
C LEU A 41 -8.57 -2.25 8.73
N GLU A 42 -9.31 -1.78 7.72
CA GLU A 42 -10.62 -1.19 7.94
C GLU A 42 -11.59 -2.21 8.52
N ASP A 43 -11.44 -3.47 8.15
CA ASP A 43 -12.28 -4.55 8.67
C ASP A 43 -11.83 -5.05 10.03
N GLY A 44 -10.79 -4.45 10.61
CA GLY A 44 -10.35 -4.78 11.95
C GLY A 44 -9.15 -5.72 12.02
N ALA A 45 -8.57 -6.09 10.88
CA ALA A 45 -7.39 -6.95 10.89
C ALA A 45 -6.17 -6.18 11.37
N THR A 46 -5.25 -6.90 11.98
CA THR A 46 -3.96 -6.30 12.36
C THR A 46 -2.97 -6.46 11.21
N VAL A 47 -1.88 -5.69 11.29
CA VAL A 47 -0.80 -5.84 10.32
C VAL A 47 -0.24 -7.27 10.35
N ASN A 48 -0.09 -7.83 11.55
CA ASN A 48 0.40 -9.21 11.65
C ASN A 48 -0.51 -10.19 10.93
N GLU A 49 -1.82 -10.02 11.07
CA GLU A 49 -2.76 -10.88 10.37
C GLU A 49 -2.64 -10.71 8.87
N PHE A 50 -2.54 -9.48 8.42
CA PHE A 50 -2.39 -9.21 7.00
C PHE A 50 -1.15 -9.91 6.45
N LEU A 51 -0.03 -9.82 7.16
CA LEU A 51 1.21 -10.44 6.71
C LEU A 51 1.11 -11.97 6.69
N THR A 52 0.31 -12.54 7.59
CA THR A 52 0.07 -13.97 7.59
C THR A 52 -0.70 -14.41 6.36
N TRP A 53 -1.68 -13.61 5.95
CA TRP A 53 -2.53 -13.95 4.80
C TRP A 53 -1.84 -13.65 3.47
N PHE A 54 -0.88 -12.74 3.45
CA PHE A 54 -0.19 -12.34 2.22
C PHE A 54 1.32 -12.46 2.42
N PRO A 55 1.83 -13.70 2.46
CA PRO A 55 3.24 -13.91 2.83
C PRO A 55 4.26 -13.33 1.85
N GLY A 56 3.82 -12.96 0.64
CA GLY A 56 4.72 -12.30 -0.30
C GLY A 56 5.01 -10.85 0.03
N VAL A 57 4.28 -10.26 0.98
CA VAL A 57 4.46 -8.88 1.39
C VAL A 57 5.26 -8.87 2.68
N THR A 58 6.27 -7.99 2.75
CA THR A 58 7.09 -7.89 3.95
C THR A 58 6.55 -6.82 4.89
N ARG A 59 6.94 -6.94 6.17
CA ARG A 59 6.56 -5.93 7.16
C ARG A 59 7.11 -4.56 6.77
N GLU A 60 8.34 -4.53 6.26
CA GLU A 60 8.95 -3.28 5.84
C GLU A 60 8.14 -2.61 4.75
N GLU A 61 7.60 -3.40 3.83
CA GLU A 61 6.77 -2.84 2.76
C GLU A 61 5.48 -2.26 3.31
N VAL A 62 4.85 -2.97 4.25
CA VAL A 62 3.62 -2.47 4.88
C VAL A 62 3.92 -1.16 5.62
N GLU A 63 5.02 -1.13 6.36
CA GLU A 63 5.37 0.08 7.11
C GLU A 63 5.64 1.24 6.18
N ALA A 64 6.32 0.98 5.06
CA ALA A 64 6.60 2.04 4.10
C ALA A 64 5.31 2.60 3.49
N VAL A 65 4.35 1.72 3.20
CA VAL A 65 3.07 2.15 2.66
C VAL A 65 2.30 2.99 3.68
N LEU A 66 2.25 2.53 4.91
CA LEU A 66 1.53 3.26 5.95
C LEU A 66 2.17 4.61 6.23
N GLU A 67 3.50 4.64 6.24
CA GLU A 67 4.21 5.90 6.44
C GLU A 67 3.98 6.86 5.29
N HIS A 68 3.98 6.33 4.07
CA HIS A 68 3.72 7.15 2.90
C HIS A 68 2.33 7.78 2.98
N ALA A 69 1.33 6.98 3.37
CA ALA A 69 -0.03 7.48 3.51
C ALA A 69 -0.11 8.53 4.61
N GLU A 70 0.58 8.30 5.72
CA GLU A 70 0.57 9.25 6.82
C GLU A 70 1.18 10.59 6.41
N ARG A 71 2.26 10.54 5.67
CA ARG A 71 2.93 11.78 5.23
C ARG A 71 2.00 12.64 4.38
N SER A 72 1.16 12.03 3.59
CA SER A 72 0.25 12.78 2.74
C SER A 72 -0.75 13.57 3.57
N LEU A 73 -1.01 13.12 4.80
CA LEU A 73 -1.94 13.80 5.68
C LEU A 73 -1.28 14.93 6.46
N THR A 74 0.04 14.95 6.53
CA THR A 74 0.75 15.98 7.29
C THR A 74 1.16 17.15 6.43
N VAL A 75 1.00 17.05 5.14
CA VAL A 75 1.29 18.15 4.21
C VAL A 75 0.07 19.04 4.20
N ALA A 76 0.15 20.13 4.85
CA ALA A 76 -1.00 21.01 4.95
C ALA A 76 -0.80 22.23 4.08
#